data_c690eae52e9218e696b0ab8679935c03
#
_entry.id   c690eae52e9218e696b0ab8679935c03
#
_cell.length_a   1.000
_cell.length_b   1.000
_cell.length_c   1.000
_cell.angle_alpha   90.00
_cell.angle_beta   90.00
_cell.angle_gamma   90.00
#
_symmetry.space_group_name_H-M   'P 1'
#
loop_
_entity.id
_entity.type
_entity.pdbx_description
1 polymer ?
#
loop_
_entity_poly.entity_id
_entity_poly.type
_entity_poly.pdbx_seq_one_letter_code
_entity_poly.pdbx_strand_id
1 'polypeptide(L)'
;MKDLFTDKPGVWNELKASEKPVVLYGMGDGADKVLAAFERFGIRAEAVMASDGFVRGQSFHGFVVKKLSDLEAEYGDFTVALCFASQLPDVIDTIKNVAARHRLVVPPVPAFGDKIFDNEFIAENADNMNRAYELLADDLSRRVFENVLLFYRTGDIALLDPITTDKDEAFENILKLGKNEVYLDLGAYNGDTVEEFLRYTGGRYKKITALEPNAKNYKKLYENCSALENAELLRLGAWSEKSTLIFNNKAGRNSAVAEKGVETQVDAVDNILGGGNVTYIKADVEGADHETLLGMKNTLKTRKPKLNFAAYHRFEDIFRLPMLVYEMNPEYKIYLRHHPYIPAWDTNLYCV
;
A
#
# COMPACT_ATOMS: atom_id res chain seq x y z
N MET A 1 -20.37 -8.69 -5.69
CA MET A 1 -19.73 -7.37 -5.44
C MET A 1 -20.65 -6.16 -5.66
N LYS A 2 -21.54 -6.14 -6.66
CA LYS A 2 -22.46 -4.97 -6.81
C LYS A 2 -23.29 -4.73 -5.55
N ASP A 3 -23.76 -5.80 -4.90
CA ASP A 3 -24.55 -5.72 -3.66
C ASP A 3 -23.74 -5.20 -2.46
N LEU A 4 -22.41 -5.36 -2.48
CA LEU A 4 -21.53 -4.86 -1.41
C LEU A 4 -21.61 -3.33 -1.26
N PHE A 5 -21.83 -2.62 -2.38
CA PHE A 5 -21.86 -1.14 -2.42
C PHE A 5 -23.29 -0.57 -2.40
N THR A 6 -24.32 -1.43 -2.43
CA THR A 6 -25.72 -1.00 -2.36
C THR A 6 -25.97 -0.33 -1.01
N ASP A 7 -26.67 0.79 -0.99
CA ASP A 7 -26.98 1.60 0.18
C ASP A 7 -25.74 2.19 0.93
N LYS A 8 -24.55 2.14 0.31
CA LYS A 8 -23.34 2.77 0.85
C LYS A 8 -23.00 4.02 0.05
N PRO A 9 -23.27 5.22 0.56
CA PRO A 9 -22.90 6.45 -0.12
C PRO A 9 -21.37 6.50 -0.31
N GLY A 10 -20.94 6.99 -1.47
CA GLY A 10 -19.51 7.19 -1.70
C GLY A 10 -19.04 8.43 -0.93
N VAL A 11 -17.84 8.36 -0.38
CA VAL A 11 -17.24 9.44 0.39
C VAL A 11 -17.17 10.77 -0.37
N TRP A 12 -16.96 10.73 -1.69
CA TRP A 12 -16.97 11.93 -2.52
C TRP A 12 -18.33 12.64 -2.52
N ASN A 13 -19.41 11.85 -2.57
CA ASN A 13 -20.77 12.38 -2.50
C ASN A 13 -21.11 12.88 -1.08
N GLU A 14 -20.65 12.16 -0.05
CA GLU A 14 -20.82 12.59 1.36
C GLU A 14 -20.12 13.93 1.60
N LEU A 15 -18.85 14.04 1.20
CA LEU A 15 -18.09 15.28 1.37
C LEU A 15 -18.68 16.45 0.57
N LYS A 16 -19.15 16.20 -0.66
CA LYS A 16 -19.80 17.22 -1.50
C LYS A 16 -21.11 17.71 -0.91
N ALA A 17 -21.89 16.82 -0.29
CA ALA A 17 -23.18 17.15 0.31
C ALA A 17 -23.06 17.61 1.77
N SER A 18 -21.86 17.69 2.32
CA SER A 18 -21.65 18.09 3.72
C SER A 18 -22.11 19.52 3.95
N GLU A 19 -23.03 19.72 4.90
CA GLU A 19 -23.41 21.03 5.42
C GLU A 19 -22.41 21.55 6.47
N LYS A 20 -21.53 20.68 6.97
CA LYS A 20 -20.48 21.02 7.93
C LYS A 20 -19.21 21.42 7.21
N PRO A 21 -18.38 22.27 7.81
CA PRO A 21 -17.04 22.57 7.28
C PRO A 21 -16.24 21.29 7.05
N VAL A 22 -15.56 21.17 5.90
CA VAL A 22 -14.65 20.08 5.63
C VAL A 22 -13.22 20.53 5.92
N VAL A 23 -12.57 19.85 6.84
CA VAL A 23 -11.22 20.17 7.33
C VAL A 23 -10.25 19.10 6.87
N LEU A 24 -9.16 19.49 6.21
CA LEU A 24 -8.08 18.58 5.87
C LEU A 24 -7.21 18.29 7.10
N TYR A 25 -6.97 17.04 7.41
CA TYR A 25 -6.03 16.63 8.44
C TYR A 25 -4.75 16.09 7.81
N GLY A 26 -3.73 16.96 7.76
CA GLY A 26 -2.44 16.74 7.11
C GLY A 26 -2.11 17.83 6.09
N MET A 27 -0.82 17.95 5.73
CA MET A 27 -0.28 19.00 4.85
C MET A 27 0.91 18.50 4.01
N GLY A 28 0.79 17.33 3.41
CA GLY A 28 1.82 16.71 2.56
C GLY A 28 1.24 16.24 1.24
N ASP A 29 1.96 15.36 0.55
CA ASP A 29 1.56 14.80 -0.75
C ASP A 29 0.14 14.21 -0.76
N GLY A 30 -0.27 13.55 0.34
CA GLY A 30 -1.65 13.06 0.48
C GLY A 30 -2.68 14.18 0.46
N ALA A 31 -2.39 15.32 1.13
CA ALA A 31 -3.27 16.48 1.11
C ALA A 31 -3.30 17.17 -0.26
N ASP A 32 -2.18 17.21 -0.99
CA ASP A 32 -2.14 17.71 -2.37
C ASP A 32 -3.04 16.86 -3.28
N LYS A 33 -2.98 15.52 -3.17
CA LYS A 33 -3.84 14.61 -3.93
C LYS A 33 -5.31 14.75 -3.58
N VAL A 34 -5.63 14.90 -2.29
CA VAL A 34 -7.02 15.12 -1.83
C VAL A 34 -7.55 16.44 -2.33
N LEU A 35 -6.78 17.54 -2.29
CA LEU A 35 -7.19 18.82 -2.84
C LEU A 35 -7.45 18.76 -4.36
N ALA A 36 -6.60 18.08 -5.12
CA ALA A 36 -6.82 17.88 -6.55
C ALA A 36 -8.12 17.07 -6.83
N ALA A 37 -8.41 16.05 -6.00
CA ALA A 37 -9.68 15.34 -6.09
C ALA A 37 -10.88 16.20 -5.69
N PHE A 38 -10.74 17.05 -4.66
CA PHE A 38 -11.78 18.00 -4.23
C PHE A 38 -12.14 18.95 -5.36
N GLU A 39 -11.14 19.49 -6.07
CA GLU A 39 -11.37 20.33 -7.25
C GLU A 39 -12.18 19.58 -8.32
N ARG A 40 -11.80 18.34 -8.63
CA ARG A 40 -12.51 17.48 -9.60
C ARG A 40 -13.98 17.25 -9.22
N PHE A 41 -14.28 17.04 -7.93
CA PHE A 41 -15.64 16.76 -7.46
C PHE A 41 -16.43 18.03 -7.04
N GLY A 42 -15.81 19.21 -7.07
CA GLY A 42 -16.41 20.46 -6.62
C GLY A 42 -16.65 20.45 -5.11
N ILE A 43 -15.71 19.89 -4.33
CA ILE A 43 -15.71 19.90 -2.87
C ILE A 43 -14.83 21.04 -2.40
N ARG A 44 -15.24 21.74 -1.34
CA ARG A 44 -14.47 22.83 -0.76
C ARG A 44 -13.89 22.42 0.59
N ALA A 45 -12.59 22.62 0.77
CA ALA A 45 -11.97 22.61 2.08
C ALA A 45 -12.09 23.99 2.76
N GLU A 46 -12.47 24.01 4.03
CA GLU A 46 -12.60 25.26 4.80
C GLU A 46 -11.35 25.55 5.65
N ALA A 47 -10.63 24.53 6.09
CA ALA A 47 -9.43 24.67 6.90
C ALA A 47 -8.48 23.47 6.74
N VAL A 48 -7.26 23.66 7.25
CA VAL A 48 -6.24 22.62 7.35
C VAL A 48 -5.78 22.50 8.78
N MET A 49 -5.71 21.28 9.31
CA MET A 49 -5.17 21.00 10.63
C MET A 49 -4.00 20.00 10.58
N ALA A 50 -3.20 20.03 11.63
CA ALA A 50 -2.20 19.03 11.91
C ALA A 50 -2.24 18.68 13.41
N SER A 51 -1.63 17.53 13.78
CA SER A 51 -1.42 17.20 15.20
C SER A 51 -0.60 18.28 15.88
N ASP A 52 -0.87 18.56 17.15
CA ASP A 52 -0.37 19.74 17.89
C ASP A 52 1.14 19.95 17.78
N GLY A 53 1.93 18.88 17.82
CA GLY A 53 3.39 18.94 17.67
C GLY A 53 3.89 19.39 16.29
N PHE A 54 3.01 19.43 15.30
CA PHE A 54 3.31 19.84 13.92
C PHE A 54 2.76 21.22 13.56
N VAL A 55 2.01 21.89 14.45
CA VAL A 55 1.48 23.25 14.23
C VAL A 55 2.52 24.27 14.67
N ARG A 56 3.02 25.05 13.71
CA ARG A 56 4.11 26.04 13.91
C ARG A 56 3.78 27.38 13.27
N GLY A 57 2.50 27.67 12.99
CA GLY A 57 2.07 28.88 12.29
C GLY A 57 2.35 28.88 10.79
N GLN A 58 2.69 27.74 10.21
CA GLN A 58 2.92 27.57 8.77
C GLN A 58 1.60 27.65 8.00
N SER A 59 1.71 27.88 6.70
CA SER A 59 0.60 27.83 5.76
C SER A 59 0.75 26.67 4.78
N PHE A 60 -0.39 26.13 4.29
CA PHE A 60 -0.48 25.10 3.27
C PHE A 60 -1.59 25.51 2.28
N HIS A 61 -1.28 25.69 1.01
CA HIS A 61 -2.23 26.15 -0.04
C HIS A 61 -3.05 27.38 0.35
N GLY A 62 -2.44 28.34 1.08
CA GLY A 62 -3.12 29.56 1.53
C GLY A 62 -3.88 29.42 2.86
N PHE A 63 -4.07 28.22 3.37
CA PHE A 63 -4.63 27.99 4.70
C PHE A 63 -3.55 28.13 5.78
N VAL A 64 -3.86 28.83 6.88
CA VAL A 64 -3.05 28.74 8.10
C VAL A 64 -3.36 27.41 8.76
N VAL A 65 -2.31 26.60 9.04
CA VAL A 65 -2.48 25.30 9.69
C VAL A 65 -2.83 25.51 11.16
N LYS A 66 -3.95 24.91 11.60
CA LYS A 66 -4.52 25.07 12.93
C LYS A 66 -4.43 23.80 13.76
N LYS A 67 -4.56 23.91 15.08
CA LYS A 67 -4.76 22.79 15.98
C LYS A 67 -6.23 22.34 15.96
N LEU A 68 -6.47 21.11 16.39
CA LEU A 68 -7.83 20.58 16.54
C LEU A 68 -8.66 21.48 17.48
N SER A 69 -8.12 21.87 18.63
CA SER A 69 -8.80 22.73 19.61
C SER A 69 -9.20 24.10 19.06
N ASP A 70 -8.39 24.68 18.17
CA ASP A 70 -8.69 25.98 17.55
C ASP A 70 -9.88 25.85 16.60
N LEU A 71 -9.94 24.74 15.84
CA LEU A 71 -11.05 24.48 14.92
C LEU A 71 -12.35 24.13 15.66
N GLU A 72 -12.26 23.43 16.78
CA GLU A 72 -13.43 23.16 17.64
C GLU A 72 -14.01 24.44 18.24
N ALA A 73 -13.14 25.40 18.64
CA ALA A 73 -13.58 26.69 19.10
C ALA A 73 -14.21 27.54 17.99
N GLU A 74 -13.74 27.40 16.74
CA GLU A 74 -14.20 28.19 15.59
C GLU A 74 -15.48 27.63 14.96
N TYR A 75 -15.53 26.32 14.73
CA TYR A 75 -16.61 25.65 13.98
C TYR A 75 -17.55 24.81 14.85
N GLY A 76 -17.13 24.37 16.04
CA GLY A 76 -17.85 23.43 16.86
C GLY A 76 -17.76 22.02 16.27
N ASP A 77 -18.62 21.70 15.31
CA ASP A 77 -18.63 20.38 14.64
C ASP A 77 -18.27 20.52 13.15
N PHE A 78 -17.44 19.60 12.65
CA PHE A 78 -16.93 19.60 11.28
C PHE A 78 -16.59 18.19 10.80
N THR A 79 -16.45 18.00 9.50
CA THR A 79 -16.00 16.75 8.88
C THR A 79 -14.49 16.81 8.65
N VAL A 80 -13.78 15.77 9.09
CA VAL A 80 -12.32 15.64 8.94
C VAL A 80 -12.00 14.74 7.75
N ALA A 81 -11.27 15.25 6.78
CA ALA A 81 -10.68 14.50 5.69
C ALA A 81 -9.22 14.17 6.03
N LEU A 82 -8.93 12.93 6.41
CA LEU A 82 -7.58 12.49 6.73
C LEU A 82 -6.74 12.37 5.45
N CYS A 83 -5.59 13.04 5.43
CA CYS A 83 -4.74 13.19 4.24
C CYS A 83 -3.31 12.67 4.42
N PHE A 84 -3.07 11.81 5.40
CA PHE A 84 -1.77 11.16 5.60
C PHE A 84 -1.94 9.71 6.06
N ALA A 85 -0.86 8.97 6.03
CA ALA A 85 -0.83 7.56 6.35
C ALA A 85 0.10 7.30 7.55
N SER A 86 -0.25 6.33 8.41
CA SER A 86 0.58 5.93 9.55
C SER A 86 0.34 4.48 9.98
N GLN A 87 1.42 3.83 10.39
CA GLN A 87 1.41 2.56 11.11
C GLN A 87 1.82 2.72 12.59
N LEU A 88 2.17 3.93 13.01
CA LEU A 88 2.62 4.20 14.38
C LEU A 88 1.42 4.14 15.34
N PRO A 89 1.45 3.31 16.39
CA PRO A 89 0.31 3.14 17.31
C PRO A 89 -0.20 4.45 17.89
N ASP A 90 0.68 5.30 18.40
CA ASP A 90 0.30 6.61 18.99
C ASP A 90 -0.40 7.53 17.98
N VAL A 91 -0.02 7.44 16.70
CA VAL A 91 -0.66 8.24 15.63
C VAL A 91 -2.02 7.65 15.26
N ILE A 92 -2.13 6.32 15.19
CA ILE A 92 -3.40 5.62 14.96
C ILE A 92 -4.39 5.96 16.09
N ASP A 93 -3.94 5.92 17.34
CA ASP A 93 -4.77 6.30 18.50
C ASP A 93 -5.22 7.76 18.42
N THR A 94 -4.34 8.66 17.99
CA THR A 94 -4.69 10.07 17.77
C THR A 94 -5.76 10.22 16.68
N ILE A 95 -5.63 9.50 15.55
CA ILE A 95 -6.63 9.49 14.47
C ILE A 95 -7.98 8.98 15.00
N LYS A 96 -7.98 7.88 15.75
CA LYS A 96 -9.20 7.29 16.36
C LYS A 96 -9.84 8.24 17.36
N ASN A 97 -9.06 8.96 18.16
CA ASN A 97 -9.56 9.97 19.09
C ASN A 97 -10.23 11.15 18.36
N VAL A 98 -9.70 11.58 17.20
CA VAL A 98 -10.36 12.58 16.34
C VAL A 98 -11.66 12.00 15.78
N ALA A 99 -11.65 10.77 15.28
CA ALA A 99 -12.83 10.08 14.73
C ALA A 99 -13.94 9.87 15.77
N ALA A 100 -13.62 9.74 17.06
CA ALA A 100 -14.60 9.64 18.14
C ALA A 100 -15.32 10.96 18.44
N ARG A 101 -14.76 12.10 18.04
CA ARG A 101 -15.29 13.44 18.30
C ARG A 101 -15.94 14.09 17.10
N HIS A 102 -15.45 13.78 15.91
CA HIS A 102 -15.88 14.36 14.63
C HIS A 102 -16.09 13.25 13.59
N ARG A 103 -16.93 13.49 12.60
CA ARG A 103 -16.97 12.61 11.42
C ARG A 103 -15.59 12.67 10.72
N LEU A 104 -14.84 11.57 10.78
CA LEU A 104 -13.58 11.44 10.08
C LEU A 104 -13.74 10.46 8.92
N VAL A 105 -13.27 10.87 7.75
CA VAL A 105 -13.18 10.02 6.56
C VAL A 105 -11.77 10.07 5.97
N VAL A 106 -11.39 9.00 5.28
CA VAL A 106 -10.18 8.96 4.47
C VAL A 106 -10.59 9.03 3.00
N PRO A 107 -10.43 10.18 2.33
CA PRO A 107 -10.72 10.26 0.90
C PRO A 107 -9.83 9.28 0.11
N PRO A 108 -10.40 8.40 -0.75
CA PRO A 108 -9.64 7.38 -1.43
C PRO A 108 -8.86 7.97 -2.61
N VAL A 109 -7.66 8.43 -2.33
CA VAL A 109 -6.66 8.82 -3.34
C VAL A 109 -5.60 7.72 -3.42
N PRO A 110 -5.18 7.30 -4.63
CA PRO A 110 -4.25 6.19 -4.78
C PRO A 110 -2.85 6.61 -4.31
N ALA A 111 -2.07 5.65 -3.78
CA ALA A 111 -0.66 5.88 -3.52
C ALA A 111 0.07 6.19 -4.83
N PHE A 112 -0.24 5.44 -5.89
CA PHE A 112 0.31 5.59 -7.25
C PHE A 112 -0.78 5.61 -8.32
N GLY A 113 -0.58 6.44 -9.35
CA GLY A 113 -1.55 6.62 -10.43
C GLY A 113 -2.55 7.75 -10.14
N ASP A 114 -3.56 7.84 -10.98
CA ASP A 114 -4.54 8.94 -11.04
C ASP A 114 -6.00 8.47 -10.97
N LYS A 115 -6.22 7.15 -10.89
CA LYS A 115 -7.56 6.60 -10.80
C LYS A 115 -8.18 6.93 -9.45
N ILE A 116 -9.46 7.28 -9.48
CA ILE A 116 -10.26 7.55 -8.29
C ILE A 116 -11.23 6.38 -8.06
N PHE A 117 -11.40 5.97 -6.82
CA PHE A 117 -12.37 4.95 -6.45
C PHE A 117 -13.76 5.58 -6.34
N ASP A 118 -14.52 5.53 -7.43
CA ASP A 118 -15.86 6.11 -7.56
C ASP A 118 -16.84 5.09 -8.17
N ASN A 119 -18.03 5.54 -8.54
CA ASN A 119 -19.05 4.67 -9.14
C ASN A 119 -18.64 4.10 -10.49
N GLU A 120 -17.94 4.88 -11.30
CA GLU A 120 -17.45 4.45 -12.62
C GLU A 120 -16.39 3.36 -12.47
N PHE A 121 -15.40 3.60 -11.59
CA PHE A 121 -14.39 2.59 -11.26
C PHE A 121 -15.01 1.26 -10.77
N ILE A 122 -16.01 1.33 -9.88
CA ILE A 122 -16.70 0.14 -9.36
C ILE A 122 -17.44 -0.58 -10.49
N ALA A 123 -18.16 0.16 -11.36
CA ALA A 123 -18.91 -0.43 -12.46
C ALA A 123 -18.00 -1.13 -13.48
N GLU A 124 -16.87 -0.51 -13.83
CA GLU A 124 -15.89 -1.07 -14.76
C GLU A 124 -15.18 -2.32 -14.23
N ASN A 125 -15.00 -2.42 -12.92
CA ASN A 125 -14.19 -3.47 -12.28
C ASN A 125 -15.02 -4.53 -11.53
N ALA A 126 -16.35 -4.45 -11.53
CA ALA A 126 -17.21 -5.34 -10.77
C ALA A 126 -16.98 -6.84 -11.04
N ASP A 127 -16.77 -7.22 -12.30
CA ASP A 127 -16.55 -8.61 -12.69
C ASP A 127 -15.15 -9.09 -12.25
N ASN A 128 -14.13 -8.23 -12.33
CA ASN A 128 -12.79 -8.53 -11.83
C ASN A 128 -12.77 -8.67 -10.31
N MET A 129 -13.49 -7.81 -9.59
CA MET A 129 -13.65 -7.93 -8.14
C MET A 129 -14.33 -9.24 -7.74
N ASN A 130 -15.40 -9.67 -8.48
CA ASN A 130 -16.05 -10.95 -8.25
C ASN A 130 -15.08 -12.12 -8.48
N ARG A 131 -14.37 -12.14 -9.60
CA ARG A 131 -13.40 -13.19 -9.92
C ARG A 131 -12.30 -13.29 -8.86
N ALA A 132 -11.72 -12.17 -8.46
CA ALA A 132 -10.68 -12.16 -7.41
C ALA A 132 -11.20 -12.68 -6.08
N TYR A 133 -12.42 -12.29 -5.68
CA TYR A 133 -13.05 -12.77 -4.45
C TYR A 133 -13.19 -14.30 -4.40
N GLU A 134 -13.59 -14.92 -5.52
CA GLU A 134 -13.72 -16.39 -5.63
C GLU A 134 -12.37 -17.13 -5.53
N LEU A 135 -11.25 -16.45 -5.80
CA LEU A 135 -9.91 -17.03 -5.71
C LEU A 135 -9.35 -17.06 -4.28
N LEU A 136 -9.95 -16.31 -3.35
CA LEU A 136 -9.44 -16.17 -1.99
C LEU A 136 -9.64 -17.46 -1.18
N ALA A 137 -8.57 -17.91 -0.53
CA ALA A 137 -8.50 -19.23 0.07
C ALA A 137 -9.23 -19.38 1.41
N ASP A 138 -9.45 -18.28 2.15
CA ASP A 138 -10.10 -18.32 3.45
C ASP A 138 -11.08 -17.15 3.70
N ASP A 139 -11.90 -17.29 4.73
CA ASP A 139 -12.93 -16.30 5.07
C ASP A 139 -12.33 -15.00 5.58
N LEU A 140 -11.16 -15.03 6.20
CA LEU A 140 -10.50 -13.79 6.64
C LEU A 140 -10.06 -12.97 5.42
N SER A 141 -9.49 -13.61 4.39
CA SER A 141 -9.12 -12.94 3.14
C SER A 141 -10.33 -12.32 2.44
N ARG A 142 -11.49 -13.02 2.44
CA ARG A 142 -12.73 -12.49 1.89
C ARG A 142 -13.21 -11.26 2.66
N ARG A 143 -13.18 -11.31 4.01
CA ARG A 143 -13.51 -10.14 4.84
C ARG A 143 -12.53 -8.98 4.62
N VAL A 144 -11.21 -9.25 4.50
CA VAL A 144 -10.22 -8.22 4.16
C VAL A 144 -10.57 -7.58 2.83
N PHE A 145 -10.84 -8.36 1.80
CA PHE A 145 -11.22 -7.87 0.48
C PHE A 145 -12.46 -6.97 0.51
N GLU A 146 -13.53 -7.44 1.15
CA GLU A 146 -14.79 -6.69 1.27
C GLU A 146 -14.62 -5.38 2.06
N ASN A 147 -13.98 -5.45 3.22
CA ASN A 147 -13.81 -4.28 4.08
C ASN A 147 -12.87 -3.24 3.48
N VAL A 148 -11.80 -3.64 2.79
CA VAL A 148 -10.91 -2.70 2.10
C VAL A 148 -11.66 -2.01 0.95
N LEU A 149 -12.46 -2.73 0.16
CA LEU A 149 -13.27 -2.12 -0.89
C LEU A 149 -14.35 -1.19 -0.33
N LEU A 150 -14.99 -1.57 0.79
CA LEU A 150 -15.93 -0.69 1.50
C LEU A 150 -15.24 0.53 2.09
N PHE A 151 -14.04 0.35 2.65
CA PHE A 151 -13.21 1.47 3.10
C PHE A 151 -12.89 2.43 1.95
N TYR A 152 -12.48 1.95 0.78
CA TYR A 152 -12.28 2.81 -0.39
C TYR A 152 -13.57 3.51 -0.82
N ARG A 153 -14.72 2.87 -0.64
CA ARG A 153 -16.03 3.46 -0.96
C ARG A 153 -16.45 4.57 0.00
N THR A 154 -16.27 4.35 1.30
CA THR A 154 -16.85 5.19 2.37
C THR A 154 -15.84 6.06 3.11
N GLY A 155 -14.54 5.73 3.02
CA GLY A 155 -13.50 6.37 3.82
C GLY A 155 -13.57 6.07 5.33
N ASP A 156 -14.38 5.10 5.76
CA ASP A 156 -14.62 4.80 7.18
C ASP A 156 -13.54 3.89 7.76
N ILE A 157 -12.72 4.43 8.65
CA ILE A 157 -11.61 3.70 9.29
C ILE A 157 -12.08 2.54 10.18
N ALA A 158 -13.32 2.56 10.69
CA ALA A 158 -13.87 1.49 11.52
C ALA A 158 -13.97 0.14 10.77
N LEU A 159 -13.98 0.18 9.43
CA LEU A 159 -13.97 -1.02 8.60
C LEU A 159 -12.64 -1.77 8.63
N LEU A 160 -11.55 -1.11 9.04
CA LEU A 160 -10.22 -1.73 9.10
C LEU A 160 -10.00 -2.52 10.40
N ASP A 161 -10.57 -2.09 11.52
CA ASP A 161 -10.36 -2.74 12.82
C ASP A 161 -10.66 -4.25 12.83
N PRO A 162 -11.82 -4.74 12.29
CA PRO A 162 -12.18 -6.16 12.37
C PRO A 162 -11.36 -7.06 11.43
N ILE A 163 -10.56 -6.49 10.54
CA ILE A 163 -9.73 -7.22 9.57
C ILE A 163 -8.23 -7.05 9.80
N THR A 164 -7.85 -6.22 10.77
CA THR A 164 -6.45 -5.97 11.12
C THR A 164 -5.89 -7.16 11.90
N THR A 165 -4.76 -7.70 11.42
CA THR A 165 -4.02 -8.78 12.05
C THR A 165 -2.54 -8.43 12.18
N ASP A 166 -1.86 -9.01 13.17
CA ASP A 166 -0.40 -8.93 13.23
C ASP A 166 0.23 -9.68 12.06
N LYS A 167 1.43 -9.29 11.67
CA LYS A 167 2.19 -9.98 10.61
C LYS A 167 2.50 -11.44 10.97
N ASP A 168 2.63 -11.73 12.27
CA ASP A 168 2.87 -13.10 12.77
C ASP A 168 1.80 -14.08 12.26
N GLU A 169 0.53 -13.65 12.14
CA GLU A 169 -0.53 -14.47 11.57
C GLU A 169 -0.19 -14.95 10.16
N ALA A 170 0.28 -14.06 9.29
CA ALA A 170 0.63 -14.41 7.91
C ALA A 170 1.92 -15.25 7.84
N PHE A 171 2.93 -14.90 8.62
CA PHE A 171 4.21 -15.61 8.59
C PHE A 171 4.12 -17.01 9.22
N GLU A 172 3.38 -17.19 10.31
CA GLU A 172 3.27 -18.47 11.02
C GLU A 172 2.21 -19.40 10.42
N ASN A 173 1.09 -18.86 9.92
CA ASN A 173 -0.04 -19.66 9.45
C ASN A 173 -0.06 -19.86 7.94
N ILE A 174 0.45 -18.90 7.15
CA ILE A 174 0.43 -18.95 5.67
C ILE A 174 1.83 -19.26 5.13
N LEU A 175 2.79 -18.36 5.31
CA LEU A 175 4.13 -18.49 4.70
C LEU A 175 4.94 -19.63 5.30
N LYS A 176 4.94 -19.81 6.61
CA LYS A 176 5.67 -20.88 7.31
C LYS A 176 7.12 -20.98 6.82
N LEU A 177 7.85 -19.87 6.94
CA LEU A 177 9.23 -19.80 6.44
C LEU A 177 10.14 -20.75 7.20
N GLY A 178 10.99 -21.44 6.46
CA GLY A 178 11.95 -22.40 6.97
C GLY A 178 13.36 -21.86 7.04
N LYS A 179 14.28 -22.71 7.53
CA LYS A 179 15.71 -22.38 7.72
C LYS A 179 16.55 -22.49 6.43
N ASN A 180 15.94 -22.90 5.33
CA ASN A 180 16.62 -23.17 4.06
C ASN A 180 16.04 -22.29 2.92
N GLU A 181 15.40 -21.17 3.25
CA GLU A 181 14.82 -20.30 2.24
C GLU A 181 15.91 -19.68 1.34
N VAL A 182 15.57 -19.56 0.08
CA VAL A 182 16.24 -18.70 -0.89
C VAL A 182 15.31 -17.52 -1.09
N TYR A 183 15.66 -16.40 -0.47
CA TYR A 183 14.82 -15.21 -0.39
C TYR A 183 15.17 -14.19 -1.46
N LEU A 184 14.16 -13.65 -2.11
CA LEU A 184 14.26 -12.51 -3.02
C LEU A 184 13.40 -11.38 -2.47
N ASP A 185 14.03 -10.24 -2.19
CA ASP A 185 13.39 -9.01 -1.71
C ASP A 185 13.39 -7.96 -2.81
N LEU A 186 12.20 -7.59 -3.27
CA LEU A 186 12.00 -6.61 -4.32
C LEU A 186 11.45 -5.32 -3.71
N GLY A 187 12.26 -4.26 -3.73
CA GLY A 187 12.02 -3.02 -3.00
C GLY A 187 12.44 -3.14 -1.53
N ALA A 188 13.70 -3.51 -1.30
CA ALA A 188 14.24 -3.79 0.03
C ALA A 188 14.50 -2.53 0.88
N TYR A 189 14.26 -1.32 0.33
CA TYR A 189 14.40 -0.03 1.00
C TYR A 189 15.73 0.10 1.78
N ASN A 190 15.69 0.05 3.10
CA ASN A 190 16.87 0.10 3.97
C ASN A 190 17.25 -1.27 4.58
N GLY A 191 16.56 -2.35 4.18
CA GLY A 191 16.78 -3.71 4.68
C GLY A 191 15.89 -4.14 5.84
N ASP A 192 14.86 -3.36 6.17
CA ASP A 192 13.89 -3.68 7.23
C ASP A 192 13.13 -4.99 6.96
N THR A 193 12.80 -5.26 5.70
CA THR A 193 12.17 -6.52 5.26
C THR A 193 13.13 -7.69 5.28
N VAL A 194 14.43 -7.46 5.07
CA VAL A 194 15.47 -8.48 5.31
C VAL A 194 15.57 -8.80 6.79
N GLU A 195 15.53 -7.80 7.68
CA GLU A 195 15.52 -8.00 9.13
C GLU A 195 14.26 -8.76 9.57
N GLU A 196 13.08 -8.41 9.06
CA GLU A 196 11.82 -9.13 9.29
C GLU A 196 11.95 -10.60 8.87
N PHE A 197 12.47 -10.89 7.68
CA PHE A 197 12.73 -12.26 7.22
C PHE A 197 13.65 -13.02 8.16
N LEU A 198 14.76 -12.42 8.60
CA LEU A 198 15.70 -13.03 9.54
C LEU A 198 15.05 -13.37 10.88
N ARG A 199 14.14 -12.53 11.37
CA ARG A 199 13.37 -12.78 12.59
C ARG A 199 12.57 -14.09 12.46
N TYR A 200 11.83 -14.27 11.37
CA TYR A 200 10.97 -15.45 11.17
C TYR A 200 11.73 -16.72 10.84
N THR A 201 12.96 -16.63 10.30
CA THR A 201 13.80 -17.80 10.01
C THR A 201 14.79 -18.11 11.12
N GLY A 202 14.82 -17.29 12.19
CA GLY A 202 15.81 -17.40 13.27
C GLY A 202 17.24 -17.19 12.76
N GLY A 203 17.42 -16.27 11.83
CA GLY A 203 18.70 -15.91 11.22
C GLY A 203 19.27 -16.96 10.27
N ARG A 204 18.51 -17.97 9.85
CA ARG A 204 18.98 -19.06 8.99
C ARG A 204 18.32 -19.05 7.62
N TYR A 205 19.11 -19.12 6.59
CA TYR A 205 18.69 -19.12 5.19
C TYR A 205 19.79 -19.71 4.29
N LYS A 206 19.48 -19.95 3.02
CA LYS A 206 20.49 -20.37 2.02
C LYS A 206 21.09 -19.19 1.27
N LYS A 207 20.24 -18.29 0.80
CA LYS A 207 20.64 -17.08 0.05
C LYS A 207 19.60 -15.98 0.27
N ILE A 208 20.08 -14.74 0.30
CA ILE A 208 19.27 -13.54 0.18
C ILE A 208 19.70 -12.80 -1.08
N THR A 209 18.75 -12.35 -1.90
CA THR A 209 18.98 -11.37 -2.96
C THR A 209 18.03 -10.21 -2.73
N ALA A 210 18.54 -9.01 -2.50
CA ALA A 210 17.75 -7.83 -2.18
C ALA A 210 17.98 -6.72 -3.21
N LEU A 211 16.88 -6.21 -3.79
CA LEU A 211 16.87 -5.19 -4.82
C LEU A 211 16.32 -3.88 -4.26
N GLU A 212 17.06 -2.79 -4.48
CA GLU A 212 16.60 -1.43 -4.18
C GLU A 212 17.11 -0.47 -5.26
N PRO A 213 16.24 0.12 -6.08
CA PRO A 213 16.68 0.98 -7.18
C PRO A 213 17.16 2.37 -6.74
N ASN A 214 16.59 2.91 -5.64
CA ASN A 214 16.95 4.26 -5.18
C ASN A 214 18.34 4.28 -4.54
N ALA A 215 19.22 5.14 -5.04
CA ALA A 215 20.62 5.19 -4.58
C ALA A 215 20.79 5.50 -3.08
N LYS A 216 19.90 6.35 -2.51
CA LYS A 216 20.00 6.71 -1.08
C LYS A 216 19.52 5.56 -0.19
N ASN A 217 18.45 4.87 -0.60
CA ASN A 217 17.93 3.72 0.11
C ASN A 217 18.88 2.53 -0.02
N TYR A 218 19.40 2.28 -1.24
CA TYR A 218 20.40 1.25 -1.48
C TYR A 218 21.66 1.42 -0.61
N LYS A 219 22.11 2.66 -0.40
CA LYS A 219 23.23 2.91 0.51
C LYS A 219 22.92 2.42 1.93
N LYS A 220 21.71 2.69 2.44
CA LYS A 220 21.28 2.21 3.76
C LYS A 220 21.13 0.68 3.80
N LEU A 221 20.52 0.10 2.74
CA LEU A 221 20.44 -1.35 2.58
C LEU A 221 21.83 -1.99 2.63
N TYR A 222 22.80 -1.42 1.94
CA TYR A 222 24.18 -1.90 1.95
C TYR A 222 24.81 -1.78 3.35
N GLU A 223 24.65 -0.65 4.02
CA GLU A 223 25.16 -0.43 5.37
C GLU A 223 24.57 -1.44 6.37
N ASN A 224 23.29 -1.79 6.25
CA ASN A 224 22.59 -2.70 7.17
C ASN A 224 22.80 -4.18 6.85
N CYS A 225 22.96 -4.54 5.58
CA CYS A 225 22.89 -5.95 5.16
C CYS A 225 24.20 -6.49 4.54
N SER A 226 25.23 -5.68 4.27
CA SER A 226 26.46 -6.13 3.60
C SER A 226 27.30 -7.13 4.40
N ALA A 227 27.11 -7.20 5.72
CA ALA A 227 27.77 -8.18 6.58
C ALA A 227 27.08 -9.56 6.61
N LEU A 228 25.90 -9.71 5.98
CA LEU A 228 25.17 -10.97 5.93
C LEU A 228 25.89 -11.94 4.96
N GLU A 229 26.12 -13.18 5.43
CA GLU A 229 26.68 -14.23 4.58
C GLU A 229 25.68 -14.65 3.50
N ASN A 230 26.17 -14.96 2.29
CA ASN A 230 25.32 -15.35 1.15
C ASN A 230 24.20 -14.33 0.80
N ALA A 231 24.44 -13.05 1.04
CA ALA A 231 23.56 -11.96 0.64
C ALA A 231 24.12 -11.24 -0.59
N GLU A 232 23.26 -11.04 -1.59
CA GLU A 232 23.54 -10.28 -2.81
C GLU A 232 22.62 -9.04 -2.82
N LEU A 233 23.24 -7.86 -2.83
CA LEU A 233 22.52 -6.58 -2.80
C LEU A 233 22.66 -5.90 -4.16
N LEU A 234 21.54 -5.62 -4.81
CA LEU A 234 21.54 -5.10 -6.18
C LEU A 234 20.85 -3.74 -6.24
N ARG A 235 21.55 -2.76 -6.82
CA ARG A 235 20.92 -1.47 -7.13
C ARG A 235 20.14 -1.58 -8.44
N LEU A 236 18.98 -2.19 -8.39
CA LEU A 236 18.16 -2.57 -9.53
C LEU A 236 16.68 -2.53 -9.14
N GLY A 237 15.79 -2.14 -10.04
CA GLY A 237 14.35 -2.28 -9.88
C GLY A 237 13.84 -3.57 -10.51
N ALA A 238 12.72 -4.09 -10.00
CA ALA A 238 12.00 -5.20 -10.61
C ALA A 238 10.97 -4.67 -11.62
N TRP A 239 10.87 -5.34 -12.77
CA TRP A 239 9.97 -4.96 -13.87
C TRP A 239 9.59 -6.18 -14.70
N SER A 240 8.83 -5.98 -15.79
CA SER A 240 8.45 -7.05 -16.73
C SER A 240 9.56 -7.48 -17.66
N GLU A 241 10.53 -6.60 -17.94
CA GLU A 241 11.65 -6.84 -18.83
C GLU A 241 12.86 -5.97 -18.45
N LYS A 242 14.03 -6.30 -19.00
CA LYS A 242 15.23 -5.47 -18.82
C LYS A 242 15.09 -4.15 -19.55
N SER A 243 15.17 -3.06 -18.83
CA SER A 243 15.00 -1.70 -19.37
C SER A 243 15.66 -0.65 -18.48
N THR A 244 15.61 0.60 -18.94
CA THR A 244 15.93 1.80 -18.14
C THR A 244 14.67 2.65 -18.04
N LEU A 245 14.19 2.85 -16.85
CA LEU A 245 13.00 3.66 -16.59
C LEU A 245 13.40 4.96 -15.90
N ILE A 246 12.59 6.01 -16.09
CA ILE A 246 12.77 7.29 -15.40
C ILE A 246 11.83 7.31 -14.21
N PHE A 247 12.38 7.43 -13.01
CA PHE A 247 11.60 7.60 -11.79
C PHE A 247 11.65 9.06 -11.32
N ASN A 248 10.53 9.60 -10.88
CA ASN A 248 10.53 10.95 -10.32
C ASN A 248 11.33 10.99 -9.01
N ASN A 249 12.01 12.12 -8.78
CA ASN A 249 12.92 12.30 -7.64
C ASN A 249 12.21 12.86 -6.40
N LYS A 250 10.87 12.68 -6.26
CA LYS A 250 10.19 13.11 -5.04
C LYS A 250 10.74 12.32 -3.87
N ALA A 251 11.23 13.04 -2.85
CA ALA A 251 11.80 12.44 -1.65
C ALA A 251 10.73 11.63 -0.90
N GLY A 252 11.08 10.39 -0.51
CA GLY A 252 10.19 9.51 0.24
C GLY A 252 9.91 8.19 -0.50
N ARG A 253 8.88 7.47 -0.04
CA ARG A 253 8.42 6.19 -0.60
C ARG A 253 7.67 6.31 -1.95
N ASN A 254 7.60 7.48 -2.57
CA ASN A 254 6.77 7.77 -3.75
C ASN A 254 7.60 7.88 -5.03
N SER A 255 8.46 6.90 -5.33
CA SER A 255 9.21 6.85 -6.59
C SER A 255 8.39 6.13 -7.66
N ALA A 256 7.69 6.87 -8.52
CA ALA A 256 6.94 6.32 -9.66
C ALA A 256 7.65 6.57 -10.98
N VAL A 257 7.38 5.72 -11.99
CA VAL A 257 7.81 5.95 -13.37
C VAL A 257 7.25 7.29 -13.86
N ALA A 258 8.11 8.15 -14.43
CA ALA A 258 7.78 9.52 -14.81
C ALA A 258 8.50 9.94 -16.10
N GLU A 259 8.06 11.03 -16.72
CA GLU A 259 8.73 11.61 -17.89
C GLU A 259 10.03 12.35 -17.53
N LYS A 260 10.17 12.78 -16.27
CA LYS A 260 11.37 13.50 -15.77
C LYS A 260 11.77 12.94 -14.40
N GLY A 261 13.04 12.63 -14.22
CA GLY A 261 13.54 12.07 -12.97
C GLY A 261 14.93 11.46 -13.08
N VAL A 262 15.16 10.39 -12.33
CA VAL A 262 16.42 9.64 -12.33
C VAL A 262 16.26 8.38 -13.17
N GLU A 263 17.19 8.17 -14.08
CA GLU A 263 17.32 6.91 -14.81
C GLU A 263 17.63 5.76 -13.84
N THR A 264 16.83 4.72 -13.91
CA THR A 264 16.91 3.56 -13.04
C THR A 264 16.93 2.30 -13.89
N GLN A 265 17.92 1.46 -13.68
CA GLN A 265 17.96 0.15 -14.31
C GLN A 265 16.92 -0.75 -13.69
N VAL A 266 16.18 -1.48 -14.51
CA VAL A 266 15.18 -2.47 -14.12
C VAL A 266 15.38 -3.75 -14.90
N ASP A 267 14.97 -4.90 -14.33
CA ASP A 267 15.00 -6.18 -15.02
C ASP A 267 13.87 -7.09 -14.56
N ALA A 268 13.57 -8.09 -15.37
CA ALA A 268 12.63 -9.15 -15.03
C ALA A 268 13.23 -10.10 -13.98
N VAL A 269 12.40 -10.53 -13.03
CA VAL A 269 12.83 -11.50 -12.01
C VAL A 269 13.32 -12.81 -12.63
N ASP A 270 12.71 -13.26 -13.72
CA ASP A 270 13.13 -14.44 -14.46
C ASP A 270 14.59 -14.32 -14.99
N ASN A 271 14.99 -13.11 -15.41
CA ASN A 271 16.36 -12.82 -15.85
C ASN A 271 17.32 -12.73 -14.67
N ILE A 272 16.93 -12.01 -13.59
CA ILE A 272 17.72 -11.82 -12.38
C ILE A 272 18.06 -13.18 -11.75
N LEU A 273 17.11 -14.08 -11.70
CA LEU A 273 17.32 -15.43 -11.17
C LEU A 273 18.10 -16.34 -12.12
N GLY A 274 18.08 -16.08 -13.44
CA GLY A 274 18.80 -16.86 -14.44
C GLY A 274 18.50 -18.37 -14.37
N GLY A 275 17.28 -18.77 -14.01
CA GLY A 275 16.88 -20.15 -13.76
C GLY A 275 17.29 -20.69 -12.39
N GLY A 276 17.91 -19.87 -11.53
CA GLY A 276 18.25 -20.23 -10.15
C GLY A 276 17.02 -20.57 -9.29
N ASN A 277 17.27 -21.09 -8.11
CA ASN A 277 16.21 -21.43 -7.17
C ASN A 277 15.76 -20.17 -6.39
N VAL A 278 14.48 -20.10 -6.07
CA VAL A 278 13.88 -19.16 -5.15
C VAL A 278 12.72 -19.86 -4.43
N THR A 279 12.56 -19.61 -3.14
CA THR A 279 11.51 -20.25 -2.32
C THR A 279 10.58 -19.25 -1.67
N TYR A 280 11.01 -18.01 -1.52
CA TYR A 280 10.21 -16.90 -0.99
C TYR A 280 10.56 -15.60 -1.71
N ILE A 281 9.53 -14.88 -2.15
CA ILE A 281 9.64 -13.56 -2.78
C ILE A 281 8.75 -12.59 -2.01
N LYS A 282 9.33 -11.47 -1.56
CA LYS A 282 8.60 -10.30 -1.08
C LYS A 282 8.72 -9.20 -2.13
N ALA A 283 7.62 -8.51 -2.42
CA ALA A 283 7.61 -7.35 -3.29
C ALA A 283 6.80 -6.20 -2.68
N ASP A 284 7.43 -5.05 -2.64
CA ASP A 284 6.84 -3.75 -2.32
C ASP A 284 7.58 -2.73 -3.21
N VAL A 285 7.09 -2.59 -4.43
CA VAL A 285 7.81 -1.94 -5.54
C VAL A 285 7.13 -0.65 -6.01
N GLU A 286 6.39 -0.03 -5.11
CA GLU A 286 5.89 1.34 -5.26
C GLU A 286 5.08 1.54 -6.56
N GLY A 287 4.09 0.62 -6.80
CA GLY A 287 3.18 0.65 -7.94
C GLY A 287 3.70 -0.02 -9.21
N ALA A 288 4.87 -0.68 -9.15
CA ALA A 288 5.39 -1.56 -10.21
C ALA A 288 4.98 -3.03 -10.01
N ASP A 289 4.10 -3.33 -9.06
CA ASP A 289 3.75 -4.69 -8.61
C ASP A 289 3.21 -5.56 -9.74
N HIS A 290 2.35 -5.01 -10.59
CA HIS A 290 1.81 -5.71 -11.76
C HIS A 290 2.91 -6.09 -12.77
N GLU A 291 3.76 -5.13 -13.14
CA GLU A 291 4.86 -5.36 -14.08
C GLU A 291 5.90 -6.34 -13.50
N THR A 292 6.15 -6.24 -12.20
CA THR A 292 7.03 -7.17 -11.48
C THR A 292 6.51 -8.61 -11.54
N LEU A 293 5.20 -8.82 -11.35
CA LEU A 293 4.58 -10.14 -11.53
C LEU A 293 4.73 -10.65 -12.97
N LEU A 294 4.53 -9.81 -13.98
CA LEU A 294 4.74 -10.20 -15.37
C LEU A 294 6.18 -10.66 -15.62
N GLY A 295 7.17 -10.00 -14.98
CA GLY A 295 8.59 -10.33 -15.08
C GLY A 295 9.02 -11.61 -14.36
N MET A 296 8.12 -12.27 -13.61
CA MET A 296 8.42 -13.54 -12.91
C MET A 296 7.54 -14.71 -13.34
N LYS A 297 6.88 -14.60 -14.47
CA LYS A 297 5.92 -15.59 -14.97
C LYS A 297 6.50 -17.00 -15.02
N ASN A 298 7.72 -17.15 -15.51
CA ASN A 298 8.38 -18.47 -15.59
C ASN A 298 8.75 -18.98 -14.20
N THR A 299 9.23 -18.10 -13.31
CA THR A 299 9.53 -18.42 -11.91
C THR A 299 8.29 -18.93 -11.18
N LEU A 300 7.14 -18.24 -11.28
CA LEU A 300 5.90 -18.67 -10.64
C LEU A 300 5.42 -20.02 -11.16
N LYS A 301 5.53 -20.24 -12.47
CA LYS A 301 5.11 -21.50 -13.10
C LYS A 301 5.98 -22.69 -12.73
N THR A 302 7.31 -22.50 -12.59
CA THR A 302 8.26 -23.62 -12.50
C THR A 302 8.80 -23.84 -11.10
N ARG A 303 8.88 -22.82 -10.25
CA ARG A 303 9.44 -22.86 -8.90
C ARG A 303 8.39 -22.75 -7.81
N LYS A 304 7.27 -22.08 -8.09
CA LYS A 304 6.17 -21.84 -7.14
C LYS A 304 6.67 -21.34 -5.78
N PRO A 305 7.45 -20.22 -5.73
CA PRO A 305 7.88 -19.65 -4.46
C PRO A 305 6.68 -19.15 -3.65
N LYS A 306 6.81 -19.09 -2.33
CA LYS A 306 5.90 -18.35 -1.48
C LYS A 306 5.98 -16.87 -1.84
N LEU A 307 4.85 -16.17 -1.84
CA LEU A 307 4.79 -14.75 -2.21
C LEU A 307 4.24 -13.90 -1.06
N ASN A 308 4.79 -12.71 -0.92
CA ASN A 308 4.25 -11.60 -0.13
C ASN A 308 4.36 -10.33 -0.97
N PHE A 309 3.22 -9.83 -1.47
CA PHE A 309 3.14 -8.67 -2.35
C PHE A 309 2.30 -7.56 -1.74
N ALA A 310 2.76 -6.33 -1.80
CA ALA A 310 1.94 -5.16 -1.53
C ALA A 310 0.76 -5.10 -2.52
N ALA A 311 -0.47 -5.02 -2.00
CA ALA A 311 -1.69 -4.99 -2.82
C ALA A 311 -2.50 -3.71 -2.60
N TYR A 312 -1.84 -2.58 -2.29
CA TYR A 312 -2.46 -1.32 -1.89
C TYR A 312 -1.96 -0.09 -2.66
N HIS A 313 -0.99 -0.25 -3.53
CA HIS A 313 -0.40 0.89 -4.24
C HIS A 313 -1.39 1.52 -5.22
N ARG A 314 -2.17 0.70 -5.90
CA ARG A 314 -3.29 1.10 -6.77
C ARG A 314 -4.57 0.43 -6.29
N PHE A 315 -5.71 1.04 -6.50
CA PHE A 315 -7.00 0.45 -6.09
C PHE A 315 -7.28 -0.89 -6.76
N GLU A 316 -6.79 -1.09 -7.98
CA GLU A 316 -6.94 -2.34 -8.71
C GLU A 316 -6.03 -3.48 -8.23
N ASP A 317 -4.96 -3.21 -7.49
CA ASP A 317 -3.98 -4.22 -7.09
C ASP A 317 -4.60 -5.32 -6.23
N ILE A 318 -5.55 -4.97 -5.37
CA ILE A 318 -6.25 -5.92 -4.49
C ILE A 318 -7.01 -7.01 -5.26
N PHE A 319 -7.42 -6.77 -6.52
CA PHE A 319 -8.09 -7.76 -7.35
C PHE A 319 -7.27 -8.18 -8.58
N ARG A 320 -6.43 -7.31 -9.17
CA ARG A 320 -5.62 -7.65 -10.34
C ARG A 320 -4.47 -8.57 -10.01
N LEU A 321 -3.76 -8.35 -8.90
CA LEU A 321 -2.62 -9.18 -8.52
C LEU A 321 -3.04 -10.62 -8.19
N PRO A 322 -4.10 -10.89 -7.40
CA PRO A 322 -4.61 -12.25 -7.20
C PRO A 322 -4.96 -12.98 -8.50
N MET A 323 -5.67 -12.30 -9.42
CA MET A 323 -6.03 -12.88 -10.70
C MET A 323 -4.81 -13.21 -11.55
N LEU A 324 -3.83 -12.30 -11.60
CA LEU A 324 -2.60 -12.50 -12.36
C LEU A 324 -1.76 -13.67 -11.84
N VAL A 325 -1.64 -13.81 -10.51
CA VAL A 325 -0.96 -14.96 -9.89
C VAL A 325 -1.68 -16.26 -10.27
N TYR A 326 -3.01 -16.30 -10.16
CA TYR A 326 -3.81 -17.48 -10.52
C TYR A 326 -3.69 -17.83 -12.02
N GLU A 327 -3.68 -16.85 -12.91
CA GLU A 327 -3.49 -17.05 -14.35
C GLU A 327 -2.12 -17.65 -14.69
N MET A 328 -1.08 -17.27 -13.93
CA MET A 328 0.27 -17.80 -14.11
C MET A 328 0.42 -19.21 -13.53
N ASN A 329 -0.18 -19.46 -12.39
CA ASN A 329 -0.15 -20.79 -11.75
C ASN A 329 -1.37 -20.99 -10.85
N PRO A 330 -2.42 -21.71 -11.30
CA PRO A 330 -3.66 -21.91 -10.55
C PRO A 330 -3.54 -22.83 -9.32
N GLU A 331 -2.35 -23.39 -9.06
CA GLU A 331 -2.10 -24.17 -7.85
C GLU A 331 -1.85 -23.32 -6.60
N TYR A 332 -1.67 -22.00 -6.76
CA TYR A 332 -1.51 -21.12 -5.61
C TYR A 332 -2.79 -21.01 -4.78
N LYS A 333 -2.64 -21.15 -3.47
CA LYS A 333 -3.64 -20.68 -2.51
C LYS A 333 -3.36 -19.20 -2.23
N ILE A 334 -4.38 -18.38 -2.39
CA ILE A 334 -4.27 -16.92 -2.41
C ILE A 334 -4.95 -16.35 -1.16
N TYR A 335 -4.22 -15.57 -0.38
CA TYR A 335 -4.68 -14.95 0.86
C TYR A 335 -4.46 -13.45 0.82
N LEU A 336 -5.33 -12.71 1.51
CA LEU A 336 -5.17 -11.30 1.81
C LEU A 336 -5.10 -11.09 3.33
N ARG A 337 -4.20 -10.24 3.78
CA ARG A 337 -4.12 -9.76 5.17
C ARG A 337 -3.93 -8.26 5.17
N HIS A 338 -4.56 -7.63 6.14
CA HIS A 338 -4.35 -6.22 6.44
C HIS A 338 -3.65 -6.10 7.79
N HIS A 339 -2.56 -5.36 7.82
CA HIS A 339 -1.77 -5.12 9.03
C HIS A 339 -2.03 -3.72 9.58
N PRO A 340 -1.67 -3.43 10.85
CA PRO A 340 -1.98 -2.13 11.46
C PRO A 340 -1.46 -0.95 10.65
N TYR A 341 -2.36 -0.30 9.91
CA TYR A 341 -2.09 0.86 9.08
C TYR A 341 -3.38 1.65 8.79
N ILE A 342 -3.34 2.97 8.84
CA ILE A 342 -4.40 3.84 8.32
C ILE A 342 -3.74 4.77 7.28
N PRO A 343 -4.24 4.81 6.03
CA PRO A 343 -5.36 4.09 5.41
C PRO A 343 -5.10 2.58 5.23
N ALA A 344 -5.84 1.88 4.38
CA ALA A 344 -5.70 0.45 4.11
C ALA A 344 -4.39 0.07 3.39
N TRP A 345 -3.30 0.79 3.66
CA TRP A 345 -1.95 0.44 3.26
C TRP A 345 -1.46 -0.69 4.16
N ASP A 346 -0.42 -1.40 3.76
CA ASP A 346 -0.02 -2.68 4.37
C ASP A 346 -1.12 -3.77 4.30
N THR A 347 -1.96 -3.69 3.23
CA THR A 347 -2.81 -4.78 2.79
C THR A 347 -2.02 -5.61 1.79
N ASN A 348 -1.69 -6.84 2.18
CA ASN A 348 -0.74 -7.67 1.44
C ASN A 348 -1.40 -8.95 0.89
N LEU A 349 -0.94 -9.33 -0.29
CA LEU A 349 -1.25 -10.58 -0.97
C LEU A 349 -0.21 -11.63 -0.57
N TYR A 350 -0.68 -12.75 -0.02
CA TYR A 350 0.14 -13.90 0.32
C TYR A 350 -0.27 -15.09 -0.54
N CYS A 351 0.71 -15.78 -1.16
CA CYS A 351 0.43 -16.93 -2.01
C CYS A 351 1.36 -18.10 -1.66
N VAL A 352 0.83 -19.34 -1.55
CA VAL A 352 1.57 -20.56 -1.21
C VAL A 352 1.10 -21.76 -2.03
#